data_ce57aa0c5b6e2c20effacec77076d62d
#
_entry.id   ce57aa0c5b6e2c20effacec77076d62d
#
_cell.length_a   1.000
_cell.length_b   1.000
_cell.length_c   1.000
_cell.angle_alpha   90.00
_cell.angle_beta   90.00
_cell.angle_gamma   90.00
#
_symmetry.space_group_name_H-M   'P 1'
#
loop_
_entity.id
_entity.type
_entity.pdbx_description
1 polymer ?
#
loop_
_entity_poly.entity_id
_entity_poly.type
_entity_poly.pdbx_seq_one_letter_code
_entity_poly.pdbx_strand_id
1 'polypeptide(L)'
;GIGANDVANAMGTSVGARALTLKQAIVVAAIFEFTGAYLAGGEVTSTIRKGIVDPGLMSDTPELLVYGMLSALLAAGTWLYIASLNGWPVSTTHSIVGAIVGFAAVGISVDAVDWGQVGTIAASWIVSPLLAGSIAFALFISVRSLILDQDDPFVRARRYVPVYMWLVGFMISMVTLTKGLKHIGLSADLGFGSNFANALALSVGVGLAVALVGGVLLSRLKPSGKDENSIENVERVFGILMIFTACAMAFAHGSNDVA
;
A
#
# COMPACT_ATOMS: atom_id res chain seq x y z
N GLY A 1 9.30 -15.08 2.50
CA GLY A 1 7.96 -15.19 1.90
C GLY A 1 7.47 -13.87 1.33
N ILE A 2 7.34 -12.85 2.16
CA ILE A 2 6.77 -11.52 1.81
C ILE A 2 7.46 -10.92 0.58
N GLY A 3 8.79 -10.79 0.59
CA GLY A 3 9.54 -10.22 -0.54
C GLY A 3 9.42 -10.99 -1.86
N ALA A 4 9.06 -12.27 -1.83
CA ALA A 4 8.90 -13.07 -3.04
C ALA A 4 7.47 -13.06 -3.60
N ASN A 5 6.45 -12.86 -2.75
CA ASN A 5 5.04 -12.89 -3.14
C ASN A 5 4.49 -11.48 -3.33
N ASP A 6 4.62 -10.65 -2.30
CA ASP A 6 3.89 -9.37 -2.23
C ASP A 6 4.60 -8.25 -3.01
N VAL A 7 5.94 -8.20 -3.02
CA VAL A 7 6.70 -7.22 -3.81
C VAL A 7 6.40 -7.36 -5.31
N ALA A 8 6.17 -8.59 -5.79
CA ALA A 8 5.76 -8.82 -7.17
C ALA A 8 4.40 -8.17 -7.48
N ASN A 9 3.46 -8.20 -6.54
CA ASN A 9 2.16 -7.55 -6.69
C ASN A 9 2.28 -6.01 -6.71
N ALA A 10 3.15 -5.44 -5.85
CA ALA A 10 3.37 -4.00 -5.78
C ALA A 10 4.07 -3.45 -7.05
N MET A 11 5.02 -4.19 -7.60
CA MET A 11 5.89 -3.73 -8.70
C MET A 11 5.56 -4.30 -10.07
N GLY A 12 4.75 -5.38 -10.14
CA GLY A 12 4.50 -6.13 -11.36
C GLY A 12 3.93 -5.28 -12.50
N THR A 13 2.99 -4.38 -12.19
CA THR A 13 2.42 -3.47 -13.18
C THR A 13 3.45 -2.50 -13.75
N SER A 14 4.34 -1.95 -12.92
CA SER A 14 5.35 -0.99 -13.32
C SER A 14 6.47 -1.61 -14.16
N VAL A 15 6.83 -2.87 -13.85
CA VAL A 15 7.79 -3.65 -14.65
C VAL A 15 7.15 -4.13 -15.94
N GLY A 16 5.89 -4.62 -15.87
CA GLY A 16 5.14 -5.08 -17.05
C GLY A 16 4.91 -3.97 -18.07
N ALA A 17 4.58 -2.77 -17.62
CA ALA A 17 4.45 -1.58 -18.45
C ALA A 17 5.80 -0.96 -18.86
N ARG A 18 6.93 -1.56 -18.50
CA ARG A 18 8.29 -1.07 -18.78
C ARG A 18 8.59 0.34 -18.25
N ALA A 19 7.84 0.80 -17.26
CA ALA A 19 8.12 2.07 -16.57
C ALA A 19 9.38 1.95 -15.68
N LEU A 20 9.61 0.77 -15.13
CA LEU A 20 10.80 0.41 -14.34
C LEU A 20 11.40 -0.91 -14.85
N THR A 21 12.72 -0.98 -14.85
CA THR A 21 13.40 -2.27 -14.98
C THR A 21 13.27 -3.07 -13.69
N LEU A 22 13.41 -4.39 -13.73
CA LEU A 22 13.33 -5.25 -12.54
C LEU A 22 14.30 -4.78 -11.43
N LYS A 23 15.53 -4.40 -11.78
CA LYS A 23 16.52 -3.91 -10.82
C LYS A 23 16.08 -2.60 -10.16
N GLN A 24 15.53 -1.67 -10.93
CA GLN A 24 15.00 -0.41 -10.41
C GLN A 24 13.80 -0.66 -9.49
N ALA A 25 12.89 -1.56 -9.89
CA ALA A 25 11.73 -1.92 -9.09
C ALA A 25 12.14 -2.51 -7.73
N ILE A 26 13.15 -3.39 -7.68
CA ILE A 26 13.68 -3.95 -6.42
C ILE A 26 14.25 -2.84 -5.53
N VAL A 27 15.01 -1.90 -6.08
CA VAL A 27 15.58 -0.80 -5.30
C VAL A 27 14.47 0.13 -4.76
N VAL A 28 13.49 0.47 -5.60
CA VAL A 28 12.33 1.26 -5.20
C VAL A 28 11.55 0.54 -4.09
N ALA A 29 11.25 -0.74 -4.28
CA ALA A 29 10.57 -1.55 -3.28
C ALA A 29 11.34 -1.55 -1.95
N ALA A 30 12.64 -1.85 -1.95
CA ALA A 30 13.45 -1.91 -0.74
C ALA A 30 13.42 -0.58 0.05
N ILE A 31 13.52 0.56 -0.63
CA ILE A 31 13.51 1.88 0.02
C ILE A 31 12.12 2.21 0.57
N PHE A 32 11.09 2.07 -0.25
CA PHE A 32 9.75 2.53 0.11
C PHE A 32 9.03 1.56 1.05
N GLU A 33 9.24 0.24 0.94
CA GLU A 33 8.70 -0.73 1.90
C GLU A 33 9.35 -0.57 3.28
N PHE A 34 10.68 -0.42 3.34
CA PHE A 34 11.35 -0.14 4.60
C PHE A 34 10.83 1.15 5.24
N THR A 35 10.70 2.21 4.45
CA THR A 35 10.20 3.50 4.93
C THR A 35 8.75 3.38 5.39
N GLY A 36 7.90 2.65 4.67
CA GLY A 36 6.51 2.39 5.03
C GLY A 36 6.38 1.64 6.34
N ALA A 37 7.12 0.54 6.50
CA ALA A 37 7.15 -0.25 7.72
C ALA A 37 7.62 0.58 8.93
N TYR A 38 8.70 1.34 8.77
CA TYR A 38 9.26 2.15 9.84
C TYR A 38 8.35 3.31 10.26
N LEU A 39 7.76 4.03 9.29
CA LEU A 39 6.97 5.23 9.58
C LEU A 39 5.50 4.93 9.92
N ALA A 40 4.90 3.88 9.37
CA ALA A 40 3.45 3.68 9.46
C ALA A 40 3.02 2.26 9.90
N GLY A 41 3.96 1.35 10.18
CA GLY A 41 3.65 -0.06 10.47
C GLY A 41 3.15 -0.37 11.89
N GLY A 42 3.35 0.53 12.85
CA GLY A 42 3.09 0.25 14.27
C GLY A 42 1.62 -0.06 14.63
N GLU A 43 0.63 0.43 13.86
CA GLU A 43 -0.79 0.15 14.15
C GLU A 43 -1.18 -1.28 13.75
N VAL A 44 -0.64 -1.79 12.64
CA VAL A 44 -0.90 -3.17 12.18
C VAL A 44 -0.32 -4.16 13.18
N THR A 45 0.92 -3.97 13.59
CA THR A 45 1.56 -4.77 14.65
C THR A 45 0.75 -4.77 15.94
N SER A 46 0.21 -3.62 16.35
CA SER A 46 -0.64 -3.52 17.55
C SER A 46 -1.95 -4.31 17.41
N THR A 47 -2.59 -4.26 16.25
CA THR A 47 -3.85 -4.98 15.97
C THR A 47 -3.63 -6.50 15.99
N ILE A 48 -2.58 -6.99 15.35
CA ILE A 48 -2.22 -8.40 15.34
C ILE A 48 -1.89 -8.87 16.76
N ARG A 49 -1.14 -8.07 17.52
CA ARG A 49 -0.66 -8.44 18.86
C ARG A 49 -1.75 -8.51 19.92
N LYS A 50 -2.81 -7.68 19.83
CA LYS A 50 -3.79 -7.50 20.91
C LYS A 50 -5.25 -7.74 20.48
N GLY A 51 -5.50 -7.87 19.18
CA GLY A 51 -6.86 -7.82 18.67
C GLY A 51 -7.51 -9.17 18.38
N ILE A 52 -6.74 -10.25 18.26
CA ILE A 52 -7.27 -11.56 17.84
C ILE A 52 -7.39 -12.52 19.02
N VAL A 53 -6.43 -12.48 19.94
CA VAL A 53 -6.37 -13.32 21.14
C VAL A 53 -6.08 -12.43 22.33
N ASP A 54 -6.79 -12.63 23.45
CA ASP A 54 -6.49 -11.90 24.68
C ASP A 54 -5.20 -12.45 25.34
N PRO A 55 -4.11 -11.67 25.39
CA PRO A 55 -2.89 -12.11 26.05
C PRO A 55 -3.07 -12.37 27.55
N GLY A 56 -4.11 -11.81 28.16
CA GLY A 56 -4.45 -12.03 29.57
C GLY A 56 -4.79 -13.46 29.89
N LEU A 57 -5.32 -14.20 28.92
CA LEU A 57 -5.63 -15.64 29.08
C LEU A 57 -4.38 -16.52 29.24
N MET A 58 -3.19 -15.99 28.93
CA MET A 58 -1.89 -16.67 29.01
C MET A 58 -0.95 -16.04 30.03
N SER A 59 -1.47 -15.18 30.94
CA SER A 59 -0.66 -14.51 31.96
C SER A 59 0.07 -15.50 32.87
N ASP A 60 -0.56 -16.63 33.18
CA ASP A 60 0.03 -17.68 34.02
C ASP A 60 1.01 -18.62 33.27
N THR A 61 0.97 -18.58 31.93
CA THR A 61 1.81 -19.40 31.04
C THR A 61 2.33 -18.58 29.86
N PRO A 62 3.21 -17.60 30.09
CA PRO A 62 3.69 -16.72 29.02
C PRO A 62 4.47 -17.46 27.92
N GLU A 63 5.04 -18.64 28.25
CA GLU A 63 5.69 -19.51 27.29
C GLU A 63 4.74 -20.04 26.21
N LEU A 64 3.47 -20.26 26.56
CA LEU A 64 2.46 -20.71 25.61
C LEU A 64 2.20 -19.65 24.53
N LEU A 65 2.19 -18.37 24.91
CA LEU A 65 2.09 -17.26 23.95
C LEU A 65 3.29 -17.24 23.00
N VAL A 66 4.51 -17.40 23.54
CA VAL A 66 5.73 -17.40 22.72
C VAL A 66 5.73 -18.57 21.73
N TYR A 67 5.47 -19.79 22.20
CA TYR A 67 5.42 -20.96 21.32
C TYR A 67 4.26 -20.88 20.32
N GLY A 68 3.13 -20.33 20.73
CA GLY A 68 1.99 -20.11 19.86
C GLY A 68 2.27 -19.13 18.73
N MET A 69 2.88 -17.99 19.05
CA MET A 69 3.25 -17.01 18.03
C MET A 69 4.36 -17.55 17.11
N LEU A 70 5.34 -18.30 17.64
CA LEU A 70 6.34 -18.98 16.80
C LEU A 70 5.71 -20.01 15.87
N SER A 71 4.75 -20.81 16.35
CA SER A 71 4.04 -21.78 15.52
C SER A 71 3.19 -21.10 14.43
N ALA A 72 2.54 -19.99 14.75
CA ALA A 72 1.78 -19.21 13.79
C ALA A 72 2.69 -18.58 12.71
N LEU A 73 3.84 -18.03 13.10
CA LEU A 73 4.84 -17.53 12.16
C LEU A 73 5.38 -18.64 11.25
N LEU A 74 5.68 -19.80 11.80
CA LEU A 74 6.17 -20.95 11.06
C LEU A 74 5.12 -21.44 10.05
N ALA A 75 3.86 -21.56 10.49
CA ALA A 75 2.75 -21.97 9.63
C ALA A 75 2.52 -20.98 8.48
N ALA A 76 2.41 -19.69 8.78
CA ALA A 76 2.25 -18.65 7.78
C ALA A 76 3.45 -18.59 6.82
N GLY A 77 4.69 -18.64 7.36
CA GLY A 77 5.91 -18.63 6.55
C GLY A 77 6.02 -19.85 5.64
N THR A 78 5.66 -21.04 6.12
CA THR A 78 5.63 -22.27 5.32
C THR A 78 4.60 -22.17 4.20
N TRP A 79 3.39 -21.68 4.52
CA TRP A 79 2.35 -21.47 3.52
C TRP A 79 2.78 -20.48 2.44
N LEU A 80 3.34 -19.33 2.82
CA LEU A 80 3.85 -18.33 1.88
C LEU A 80 4.99 -18.88 1.02
N TYR A 81 5.86 -19.72 1.58
CA TYR A 81 6.92 -20.37 0.82
C TYR A 81 6.37 -21.34 -0.24
N ILE A 82 5.42 -22.20 0.16
CA ILE A 82 4.74 -23.12 -0.76
C ILE A 82 4.01 -22.35 -1.88
N ALA A 83 3.27 -21.31 -1.51
CA ALA A 83 2.55 -20.47 -2.46
C ALA A 83 3.50 -19.78 -3.46
N SER A 84 4.63 -19.26 -2.97
CA SER A 84 5.64 -18.62 -3.82
C SER A 84 6.28 -19.58 -4.82
N LEU A 85 6.57 -20.83 -4.40
CA LEU A 85 7.11 -21.87 -5.29
C LEU A 85 6.14 -22.25 -6.41
N ASN A 86 4.83 -22.18 -6.13
CA ASN A 86 3.78 -22.50 -7.11
C ASN A 86 3.30 -21.27 -7.90
N GLY A 87 3.82 -20.07 -7.63
CA GLY A 87 3.36 -18.84 -8.25
C GLY A 87 1.93 -18.45 -7.86
N TRP A 88 1.47 -18.86 -6.69
CA TRP A 88 0.14 -18.50 -6.18
C TRP A 88 0.19 -17.13 -5.49
N PRO A 89 -0.60 -16.15 -5.94
CA PRO A 89 -0.72 -14.89 -5.23
C PRO A 89 -1.61 -15.09 -4.00
N VAL A 90 -1.01 -15.03 -2.81
CA VAL A 90 -1.72 -15.20 -1.53
C VAL A 90 -1.48 -13.98 -0.64
N SER A 91 -2.43 -13.69 0.25
CA SER A 91 -2.30 -12.60 1.22
C SER A 91 -1.48 -13.04 2.43
N THR A 92 -0.43 -12.30 2.74
CA THR A 92 0.38 -12.47 3.95
C THR A 92 -0.45 -12.21 5.21
N THR A 93 -1.25 -11.12 5.19
CA THR A 93 -2.11 -10.76 6.33
C THR A 93 -3.17 -11.84 6.61
N HIS A 94 -3.83 -12.37 5.57
CA HIS A 94 -4.78 -13.48 5.77
C HIS A 94 -4.09 -14.72 6.35
N SER A 95 -2.88 -15.01 5.89
CA SER A 95 -2.11 -16.18 6.34
C SER A 95 -1.74 -16.07 7.81
N ILE A 96 -1.26 -14.91 8.27
CA ILE A 96 -0.88 -14.74 9.68
C ILE A 96 -2.10 -14.69 10.60
N VAL A 97 -3.17 -14.01 10.20
CA VAL A 97 -4.43 -13.99 10.96
C VAL A 97 -4.99 -15.40 11.11
N GLY A 98 -5.08 -16.17 10.02
CA GLY A 98 -5.53 -17.56 10.06
C GLY A 98 -4.65 -18.45 10.93
N ALA A 99 -3.33 -18.26 10.89
CA ALA A 99 -2.39 -19.01 11.71
C ALA A 99 -2.55 -18.71 13.22
N ILE A 100 -2.77 -17.45 13.59
CA ILE A 100 -3.02 -17.02 14.97
C ILE A 100 -4.35 -17.57 15.48
N VAL A 101 -5.41 -17.46 14.67
CA VAL A 101 -6.73 -18.05 15.00
C VAL A 101 -6.61 -19.56 15.18
N GLY A 102 -5.90 -20.25 14.28
CA GLY A 102 -5.66 -21.68 14.37
C GLY A 102 -4.89 -22.08 15.65
N PHE A 103 -3.83 -21.35 15.97
CA PHE A 103 -3.11 -21.55 17.24
C PHE A 103 -4.02 -21.35 18.44
N ALA A 104 -4.76 -20.26 18.50
CA ALA A 104 -5.61 -19.94 19.64
C ALA A 104 -6.72 -20.99 19.85
N ALA A 105 -7.40 -21.37 18.76
CA ALA A 105 -8.50 -22.33 18.82
C ALA A 105 -8.06 -23.75 19.21
N VAL A 106 -6.88 -24.17 18.76
CA VAL A 106 -6.36 -25.54 19.00
C VAL A 106 -5.46 -25.61 20.25
N GLY A 107 -4.60 -24.57 20.43
CA GLY A 107 -3.60 -24.54 21.51
C GLY A 107 -4.15 -24.05 22.85
N ILE A 108 -5.25 -23.30 22.84
CA ILE A 108 -5.88 -22.76 24.05
C ILE A 108 -7.32 -23.26 24.14
N SER A 109 -8.22 -22.62 23.43
CA SER A 109 -9.63 -23.02 23.27
C SER A 109 -10.27 -22.19 22.15
N VAL A 110 -11.40 -22.68 21.63
CA VAL A 110 -12.19 -21.93 20.62
C VAL A 110 -12.70 -20.61 21.19
N ASP A 111 -12.98 -20.55 22.49
CA ASP A 111 -13.47 -19.34 23.17
C ASP A 111 -12.37 -18.30 23.44
N ALA A 112 -11.10 -18.67 23.29
CA ALA A 112 -9.97 -17.74 23.41
C ALA A 112 -9.81 -16.81 22.19
N VAL A 113 -10.53 -17.09 21.11
CA VAL A 113 -10.53 -16.29 19.88
C VAL A 113 -11.61 -15.21 19.98
N ASP A 114 -11.23 -13.96 19.76
CA ASP A 114 -12.21 -12.87 19.56
C ASP A 114 -12.85 -12.99 18.17
N TRP A 115 -13.92 -13.78 18.09
CA TRP A 115 -14.67 -13.99 16.85
C TRP A 115 -15.33 -12.71 16.31
N GLY A 116 -15.61 -11.73 17.18
CA GLY A 116 -16.10 -10.42 16.76
C GLY A 116 -15.05 -9.65 15.97
N GLN A 117 -13.82 -9.63 16.48
CA GLN A 117 -12.68 -9.03 15.80
C GLN A 117 -12.33 -9.77 14.50
N VAL A 118 -12.29 -11.10 14.53
CA VAL A 118 -12.07 -11.94 13.35
C VAL A 118 -13.14 -11.66 12.29
N GLY A 119 -14.41 -11.57 12.69
CA GLY A 119 -15.52 -11.21 11.79
C GLY A 119 -15.34 -9.82 11.17
N THR A 120 -14.90 -8.84 11.93
CA THR A 120 -14.59 -7.49 11.43
C THR A 120 -13.46 -7.49 10.42
N ILE A 121 -12.38 -8.24 10.72
CA ILE A 121 -11.25 -8.43 9.80
C ILE A 121 -11.74 -9.11 8.51
N ALA A 122 -12.50 -10.19 8.61
CA ALA A 122 -13.04 -10.91 7.45
C ALA A 122 -13.99 -10.03 6.60
N ALA A 123 -14.82 -9.20 7.23
CA ALA A 123 -15.66 -8.23 6.52
C ALA A 123 -14.81 -7.21 5.75
N SER A 124 -13.70 -6.76 6.30
CA SER A 124 -12.78 -5.85 5.61
C SER A 124 -12.18 -6.46 4.34
N TRP A 125 -11.99 -7.77 4.28
CA TRP A 125 -11.50 -8.48 3.09
C TRP A 125 -12.47 -8.42 1.90
N ILE A 126 -13.73 -8.18 2.16
CA ILE A 126 -14.77 -7.99 1.12
C ILE A 126 -14.93 -6.49 0.82
N VAL A 127 -15.05 -5.67 1.85
CA VAL A 127 -15.32 -4.22 1.71
C VAL A 127 -14.16 -3.50 1.03
N SER A 128 -12.91 -3.81 1.42
CA SER A 128 -11.73 -3.11 0.89
C SER A 128 -11.55 -3.31 -0.62
N PRO A 129 -11.62 -4.53 -1.20
CA PRO A 129 -11.55 -4.70 -2.65
C PRO A 129 -12.69 -4.03 -3.41
N LEU A 130 -13.90 -4.05 -2.86
CA LEU A 130 -15.06 -3.38 -3.48
C LEU A 130 -14.86 -1.86 -3.54
N LEU A 131 -14.42 -1.25 -2.44
CA LEU A 131 -14.13 0.19 -2.41
C LEU A 131 -12.95 0.52 -3.33
N ALA A 132 -11.86 -0.23 -3.26
CA ALA A 132 -10.68 0.00 -4.10
C ALA A 132 -11.03 -0.15 -5.59
N GLY A 133 -11.79 -1.19 -5.95
CA GLY A 133 -12.27 -1.42 -7.33
C GLY A 133 -13.18 -0.29 -7.82
N SER A 134 -14.08 0.20 -6.98
CA SER A 134 -14.98 1.32 -7.31
C SER A 134 -14.17 2.61 -7.55
N ILE A 135 -13.20 2.91 -6.69
CA ILE A 135 -12.33 4.09 -6.85
C ILE A 135 -11.47 3.94 -8.11
N ALA A 136 -10.86 2.76 -8.33
CA ALA A 136 -10.04 2.50 -9.51
C ALA A 136 -10.85 2.63 -10.80
N PHE A 137 -12.10 2.12 -10.80
CA PHE A 137 -13.01 2.28 -11.92
C PHE A 137 -13.34 3.76 -12.19
N ALA A 138 -13.66 4.53 -11.15
CA ALA A 138 -13.94 5.96 -11.29
C ALA A 138 -12.72 6.72 -11.82
N LEU A 139 -11.51 6.43 -11.31
CA LEU A 139 -10.26 7.00 -11.81
C LEU A 139 -10.01 6.61 -13.27
N PHE A 140 -10.21 5.35 -13.65
CA PHE A 140 -10.04 4.89 -15.02
C PHE A 140 -11.01 5.61 -15.98
N ILE A 141 -12.29 5.73 -15.61
CA ILE A 141 -13.27 6.47 -16.42
C ILE A 141 -12.86 7.95 -16.55
N SER A 142 -12.34 8.57 -15.49
CA SER A 142 -11.85 9.95 -15.54
C SER A 142 -10.67 10.09 -16.50
N VAL A 143 -9.68 9.18 -16.44
CA VAL A 143 -8.55 9.14 -17.38
C VAL A 143 -9.01 8.95 -18.81
N ARG A 144 -9.91 8.00 -19.02
CA ARG A 144 -10.48 7.70 -20.33
C ARG A 144 -11.18 8.92 -20.93
N SER A 145 -12.13 9.50 -20.19
CA SER A 145 -12.94 10.62 -20.69
C SER A 145 -12.17 11.93 -20.83
N LEU A 146 -11.19 12.20 -19.95
CA LEU A 146 -10.44 13.46 -19.95
C LEU A 146 -9.19 13.41 -20.84
N ILE A 147 -8.66 12.23 -21.13
CA ILE A 147 -7.37 12.06 -21.81
C ILE A 147 -7.50 11.15 -23.03
N LEU A 148 -7.90 9.88 -22.86
CA LEU A 148 -7.74 8.88 -23.91
C LEU A 148 -8.77 9.02 -25.05
N ASP A 149 -10.01 9.35 -24.75
CA ASP A 149 -11.10 9.51 -25.74
C ASP A 149 -11.11 10.90 -26.38
N GLN A 150 -10.00 11.67 -26.29
CA GLN A 150 -9.89 13.03 -26.82
C GLN A 150 -9.00 13.07 -28.06
N ASP A 151 -9.17 14.12 -28.89
CA ASP A 151 -8.42 14.29 -30.15
C ASP A 151 -6.92 14.56 -29.92
N ASP A 152 -6.56 15.10 -28.74
CA ASP A 152 -5.21 15.48 -28.36
C ASP A 152 -4.73 14.77 -27.06
N PRO A 153 -4.69 13.43 -27.00
CA PRO A 153 -4.46 12.69 -25.75
C PRO A 153 -3.09 12.96 -25.13
N PHE A 154 -2.05 13.22 -25.91
CA PHE A 154 -0.73 13.54 -25.38
C PHE A 154 -0.70 14.89 -24.64
N VAL A 155 -1.29 15.94 -25.22
CA VAL A 155 -1.37 17.25 -24.58
C VAL A 155 -2.22 17.19 -23.31
N ARG A 156 -3.34 16.47 -23.38
CA ARG A 156 -4.22 16.27 -22.23
C ARG A 156 -3.56 15.45 -21.13
N ALA A 157 -2.84 14.38 -21.48
CA ALA A 157 -2.09 13.62 -20.50
C ALA A 157 -1.11 14.50 -19.73
N ARG A 158 -0.32 15.34 -20.41
CA ARG A 158 0.60 16.29 -19.77
C ARG A 158 -0.10 17.29 -18.86
N ARG A 159 -1.35 17.65 -19.17
CA ARG A 159 -2.14 18.59 -18.36
C ARG A 159 -2.79 17.95 -17.15
N TYR A 160 -3.34 16.73 -17.28
CA TYR A 160 -4.14 16.10 -16.23
C TYR A 160 -3.34 15.13 -15.36
N VAL A 161 -2.29 14.49 -15.85
CA VAL A 161 -1.47 13.57 -15.07
C VAL A 161 -0.90 14.21 -13.79
N PRO A 162 -0.46 15.49 -13.76
CA PRO A 162 -0.08 16.14 -12.50
C PRO A 162 -1.16 16.15 -11.43
N VAL A 163 -2.44 16.18 -11.81
CA VAL A 163 -3.58 16.10 -10.86
C VAL A 163 -3.65 14.71 -10.21
N TYR A 164 -3.45 13.65 -10.99
CA TYR A 164 -3.36 12.28 -10.44
C TYR A 164 -2.12 12.11 -9.56
N MET A 165 -1.00 12.75 -9.91
CA MET A 165 0.20 12.75 -9.08
C MET A 165 -0.03 13.49 -7.76
N TRP A 166 -0.78 14.60 -7.78
CA TRP A 166 -1.23 15.28 -6.56
C TRP A 166 -2.02 14.34 -5.67
N LEU A 167 -2.99 13.62 -6.23
CA LEU A 167 -3.82 12.68 -5.49
C LEU A 167 -2.97 11.60 -4.80
N VAL A 168 -2.00 11.03 -5.50
CA VAL A 168 -1.07 10.03 -4.95
C VAL A 168 -0.24 10.62 -3.80
N GLY A 169 0.39 11.78 -4.00
CA GLY A 169 1.18 12.45 -2.98
C GLY A 169 0.36 12.83 -1.75
N PHE A 170 -0.86 13.34 -1.98
CA PHE A 170 -1.81 13.66 -0.91
C PHE A 170 -2.18 12.43 -0.08
N MET A 171 -2.57 11.33 -0.73
CA MET A 171 -3.00 10.10 -0.04
C MET A 171 -1.89 9.49 0.81
N ILE A 172 -0.68 9.37 0.26
CA ILE A 172 0.47 8.83 1.01
C ILE A 172 0.76 9.72 2.23
N SER A 173 0.85 11.03 2.02
CA SER A 173 1.12 11.96 3.11
C SER A 173 0.04 11.91 4.19
N MET A 174 -1.22 11.83 3.79
CA MET A 174 -2.34 11.76 4.73
C MET A 174 -2.26 10.50 5.60
N VAL A 175 -2.00 9.34 5.00
CA VAL A 175 -1.82 8.08 5.74
C VAL A 175 -0.59 8.17 6.67
N THR A 176 0.54 8.66 6.18
CA THR A 176 1.77 8.79 6.97
C THR A 176 1.58 9.72 8.16
N LEU A 177 0.95 10.88 7.96
CA LEU A 177 0.77 11.89 9.00
C LEU A 177 -0.30 11.48 10.03
N THR A 178 -1.37 10.81 9.59
CA THR A 178 -2.46 10.41 10.51
C THR A 178 -2.14 9.15 11.29
N LYS A 179 -1.42 8.19 10.69
CA LYS A 179 -1.09 6.90 11.31
C LYS A 179 0.37 6.81 11.76
N GLY A 180 1.32 7.21 10.90
CA GLY A 180 2.75 6.98 11.14
C GLY A 180 3.34 7.87 12.21
N LEU A 181 3.14 9.17 12.14
CA LEU A 181 3.82 10.12 13.05
C LEU A 181 3.35 10.05 14.50
N LYS A 182 2.16 9.50 14.76
CA LYS A 182 1.70 9.24 16.13
C LYS A 182 2.64 8.33 16.91
N HIS A 183 3.26 7.36 16.24
CA HIS A 183 4.17 6.41 16.87
C HIS A 183 5.55 6.99 17.15
N ILE A 184 5.96 8.00 16.37
CA ILE A 184 7.30 8.63 16.50
C ILE A 184 7.24 9.85 17.44
N GLY A 185 6.06 10.22 17.95
CA GLY A 185 5.87 11.39 18.81
C GLY A 185 6.09 12.73 18.08
N LEU A 186 6.17 12.71 16.76
CA LEU A 186 6.27 13.92 15.94
C LEU A 186 4.85 14.41 15.61
N SER A 187 4.38 15.41 16.34
CA SER A 187 3.20 16.18 15.95
C SER A 187 3.68 17.43 15.17
N ALA A 188 3.32 17.50 13.90
CA ALA A 188 3.50 18.74 13.16
C ALA A 188 2.36 19.71 13.53
N ASP A 189 2.65 20.64 14.42
CA ASP A 189 1.71 21.70 14.77
C ASP A 189 1.90 22.90 13.84
N LEU A 190 0.95 23.09 12.93
CA LEU A 190 0.90 24.25 12.04
C LEU A 190 -0.07 25.32 12.53
N GLY A 191 -0.63 25.16 13.73
CA GLY A 191 -1.56 26.12 14.31
C GLY A 191 -3.01 26.02 13.80
N PHE A 192 -3.39 24.96 13.07
CA PHE A 192 -4.78 24.77 12.58
C PHE A 192 -5.72 24.15 13.63
N GLY A 193 -5.30 24.08 14.88
CA GLY A 193 -6.16 23.74 16.03
C GLY A 193 -6.41 22.25 16.24
N SER A 194 -6.22 21.36 15.24
CA SER A 194 -6.33 19.91 15.42
C SER A 194 -5.27 19.16 14.64
N ASN A 195 -4.86 18.00 15.16
CA ASN A 195 -3.88 17.13 14.47
C ASN A 195 -4.36 16.71 13.07
N PHE A 196 -5.66 16.49 12.89
CA PHE A 196 -6.25 16.16 11.61
C PHE A 196 -6.16 17.32 10.62
N ALA A 197 -6.47 18.56 11.04
CA ALA A 197 -6.39 19.73 10.18
C ALA A 197 -4.93 20.03 9.77
N ASN A 198 -3.99 19.87 10.69
CA ASN A 198 -2.55 19.98 10.39
C ASN A 198 -2.09 18.93 9.39
N ALA A 199 -2.48 17.67 9.58
CA ALA A 199 -2.18 16.57 8.65
C ALA A 199 -2.79 16.82 7.27
N LEU A 200 -4.03 17.30 7.21
CA LEU A 200 -4.72 17.62 5.96
C LEU A 200 -3.99 18.74 5.20
N ALA A 201 -3.65 19.84 5.88
CA ALA A 201 -2.95 20.97 5.26
C ALA A 201 -1.56 20.56 4.72
N LEU A 202 -0.79 19.80 5.51
CA LEU A 202 0.50 19.26 5.07
C LEU A 202 0.35 18.32 3.89
N SER A 203 -0.63 17.42 3.91
CA SER A 203 -0.88 16.47 2.83
C SER A 203 -1.25 17.17 1.52
N VAL A 204 -2.06 18.23 1.59
CA VAL A 204 -2.35 19.08 0.43
C VAL A 204 -1.06 19.72 -0.10
N GLY A 205 -0.21 20.26 0.78
CA GLY A 205 1.07 20.86 0.41
C GLY A 205 2.03 19.88 -0.25
N VAL A 206 2.18 18.67 0.33
CA VAL A 206 3.03 17.62 -0.26
C VAL A 206 2.47 17.17 -1.62
N GLY A 207 1.16 16.96 -1.72
CA GLY A 207 0.52 16.63 -2.98
C GLY A 207 0.79 17.70 -4.06
N LEU A 208 0.69 18.98 -3.71
CA LEU A 208 1.00 20.08 -4.63
C LEU A 208 2.48 20.05 -5.05
N ALA A 209 3.40 19.79 -4.13
CA ALA A 209 4.82 19.67 -4.46
C ALA A 209 5.07 18.51 -5.44
N VAL A 210 4.44 17.36 -5.22
CA VAL A 210 4.50 16.19 -6.12
C VAL A 210 3.94 16.53 -7.50
N ALA A 211 2.79 17.21 -7.56
CA ALA A 211 2.19 17.65 -8.81
C ALA A 211 3.07 18.65 -9.58
N LEU A 212 3.71 19.59 -8.87
CA LEU A 212 4.63 20.55 -9.48
C LEU A 212 5.86 19.86 -10.06
N VAL A 213 6.49 18.96 -9.29
CA VAL A 213 7.64 18.16 -9.76
C VAL A 213 7.22 17.32 -10.98
N GLY A 214 6.08 16.64 -10.90
CA GLY A 214 5.54 15.89 -12.01
C GLY A 214 5.26 16.76 -13.24
N GLY A 215 4.63 17.91 -13.05
CA GLY A 215 4.36 18.88 -14.11
C GLY A 215 5.65 19.36 -14.80
N VAL A 216 6.71 19.65 -14.02
CA VAL A 216 8.03 20.02 -14.56
C VAL A 216 8.66 18.87 -15.35
N LEU A 217 8.60 17.63 -14.83
CA LEU A 217 9.11 16.46 -15.54
C LEU A 217 8.35 16.25 -16.86
N LEU A 218 7.02 16.31 -16.81
CA LEU A 218 6.16 16.13 -17.97
C LEU A 218 6.31 17.25 -19.00
N SER A 219 6.57 18.50 -18.58
CA SER A 219 6.80 19.61 -19.49
C SER A 219 8.05 19.44 -20.35
N ARG A 220 9.03 18.68 -19.86
CA ARG A 220 10.28 18.36 -20.58
C ARG A 220 10.13 17.19 -21.56
N LEU A 221 9.04 16.42 -21.47
CA LEU A 221 8.76 15.37 -22.43
C LEU A 221 8.39 15.97 -23.78
N LYS A 222 9.15 15.60 -24.80
CA LYS A 222 8.83 15.92 -26.19
C LYS A 222 8.22 14.68 -26.85
N PRO A 223 7.22 14.84 -27.72
CA PRO A 223 6.70 13.72 -28.49
C PRO A 223 7.82 13.12 -29.35
N SER A 224 7.74 11.82 -29.53
CA SER A 224 8.67 11.05 -30.37
C SER A 224 7.94 10.59 -31.63
N GLY A 225 8.61 10.65 -32.78
CA GLY A 225 8.02 10.21 -34.04
C GLY A 225 7.22 11.34 -34.75
N LYS A 226 6.48 10.93 -35.80
CA LYS A 226 5.71 11.87 -36.65
C LYS A 226 4.31 12.16 -36.09
N ASP A 227 3.76 11.26 -35.28
CA ASP A 227 2.46 11.40 -34.67
C ASP A 227 2.62 11.71 -33.18
N GLU A 228 2.33 12.97 -32.81
CA GLU A 228 2.40 13.43 -31.44
C GLU A 228 1.40 12.71 -30.53
N ASN A 229 0.24 12.38 -31.07
CA ASN A 229 -0.86 11.72 -30.33
C ASN A 229 -0.78 10.19 -30.36
N SER A 230 0.35 9.63 -30.77
CA SER A 230 0.55 8.18 -30.73
C SER A 230 0.40 7.63 -29.31
N ILE A 231 -0.14 6.41 -29.20
CA ILE A 231 -0.29 5.69 -27.91
C ILE A 231 1.05 5.63 -27.17
N GLU A 232 2.15 5.41 -27.88
CA GLU A 232 3.50 5.38 -27.30
C GLU A 232 3.88 6.68 -26.57
N ASN A 233 3.52 7.83 -27.11
CA ASN A 233 3.77 9.13 -26.46
C ASN A 233 2.91 9.31 -25.21
N VAL A 234 1.66 8.86 -25.22
CA VAL A 234 0.77 8.88 -24.07
C VAL A 234 1.28 7.93 -22.98
N GLU A 235 1.71 6.71 -23.34
CA GLU A 235 2.32 5.74 -22.40
C GLU A 235 3.55 6.31 -21.70
N ARG A 236 4.40 7.07 -22.40
CA ARG A 236 5.56 7.72 -21.79
C ARG A 236 5.16 8.76 -20.71
N VAL A 237 4.05 9.47 -20.89
CA VAL A 237 3.51 10.38 -19.88
C VAL A 237 3.02 9.58 -18.66
N PHE A 238 2.23 8.54 -18.90
CA PHE A 238 1.75 7.66 -17.82
C PHE A 238 2.87 6.87 -17.15
N GLY A 239 3.96 6.58 -17.84
CA GLY A 239 5.15 5.93 -17.26
C GLY A 239 5.73 6.72 -16.08
N ILE A 240 5.71 8.05 -16.13
CA ILE A 240 6.14 8.88 -15.00
C ILE A 240 5.15 8.75 -13.83
N LEU A 241 3.84 8.84 -14.07
CA LEU A 241 2.84 8.61 -13.04
C LEU A 241 3.00 7.22 -12.40
N MET A 242 3.27 6.21 -13.23
CA MET A 242 3.44 4.83 -12.77
C MET A 242 4.63 4.65 -11.82
N ILE A 243 5.72 5.40 -11.99
CA ILE A 243 6.83 5.41 -11.03
C ILE A 243 6.37 5.95 -9.67
N PHE A 244 5.61 7.04 -9.66
CA PHE A 244 5.07 7.60 -8.42
C PHE A 244 4.08 6.64 -7.74
N THR A 245 3.20 6.01 -8.51
CA THR A 245 2.26 5.02 -7.96
C THR A 245 2.96 3.76 -7.48
N ALA A 246 4.07 3.34 -8.11
CA ALA A 246 4.89 2.23 -7.64
C ALA A 246 5.54 2.54 -6.28
N CYS A 247 6.12 3.74 -6.12
CA CYS A 247 6.64 4.19 -4.83
C CYS A 247 5.54 4.23 -3.75
N ALA A 248 4.35 4.74 -4.12
CA ALA A 248 3.19 4.78 -3.25
C ALA A 248 2.74 3.39 -2.80
N MET A 249 2.66 2.46 -3.76
CA MET A 249 2.24 1.08 -3.50
C MET A 249 3.24 0.35 -2.61
N ALA A 250 4.55 0.50 -2.88
CA ALA A 250 5.60 -0.07 -2.04
C ALA A 250 5.55 0.48 -0.61
N PHE A 251 5.34 1.79 -0.45
CA PHE A 251 5.18 2.39 0.86
C PHE A 251 3.95 1.84 1.60
N ALA A 252 2.79 1.78 0.93
CA ALA A 252 1.57 1.25 1.52
C ALA A 252 1.72 -0.24 1.89
N HIS A 253 2.34 -1.03 1.03
CA HIS A 253 2.65 -2.43 1.27
C HIS A 253 3.58 -2.59 2.48
N GLY A 254 4.68 -1.83 2.54
CA GLY A 254 5.59 -1.84 3.69
C GLY A 254 4.90 -1.50 5.00
N SER A 255 3.96 -0.55 4.99
CA SER A 255 3.24 -0.13 6.19
C SER A 255 2.21 -1.16 6.69
N ASN A 256 1.75 -2.06 5.84
CA ASN A 256 0.71 -3.04 6.19
C ASN A 256 1.25 -4.46 6.36
N ASP A 257 2.13 -4.91 5.48
CA ASP A 257 2.50 -6.33 5.37
C ASP A 257 3.92 -6.64 5.83
N VAL A 258 4.80 -5.62 5.94
CA VAL A 258 6.20 -5.78 6.37
C VAL A 258 6.42 -5.33 7.82
N ALA A 259 5.46 -4.64 8.41
CA ALA A 259 5.52 -4.07 9.76
C ALA A 259 5.46 -5.09 10.92
#